data_726fca72b5ea54436448ff4937119180
#
_entry.id   726fca72b5ea54436448ff4937119180
#
_cell.length_a   1.000
_cell.length_b   1.000
_cell.length_c   1.000
_cell.angle_alpha   90.00
_cell.angle_beta   90.00
_cell.angle_gamma   90.00
#
_symmetry.space_group_name_H-M   'P 1'
#
loop_
_entity.id
_entity.type
_entity.pdbx_description
1 polymer ?
#
loop_
_entity_poly.entity_id
_entity_poly.type
_entity_poly.pdbx_seq_one_letter_code
_entity_poly.pdbx_strand_id
1 'polypeptide(L)'
;MAPAARWSPPLFLLLAAAAATSTVTNMTAEHPSDQPPAPSPTPWPERFHAVLFTNLTNYSDASTGPPLRITDLYYDWPRRRNLNLVRHQLSSDPLYDVEWNNGTTFYFDSSACRVERFPVGVLPPWWLSGGGAEYLGRRIAGGIDCHVWGKAGFIFYYEEARTGRPVRWDFVDVTGIQQFVMSFEPGVELEDAQWQAPAYCFPDDGNEDEEGNGNDNAASSSGEEAGDGLEAGSRLLRKLAGAAATS
;
A
#
# COMPACT_ATOMS: atom_id res chain seq x y z
N MET A 1 28.22 58.75 -23.61
CA MET A 1 29.51 58.67 -22.91
C MET A 1 29.51 57.38 -22.12
N ALA A 2 30.22 56.37 -22.63
CA ALA A 2 30.37 55.06 -21.97
C ALA A 2 31.80 54.98 -21.42
N PRO A 3 32.02 54.47 -20.22
CA PRO A 3 33.36 54.22 -19.72
C PRO A 3 33.91 52.86 -20.16
N ALA A 4 35.20 52.88 -20.50
CA ALA A 4 35.97 51.77 -21.03
C ALA A 4 36.23 50.65 -20.03
N ALA A 5 36.10 49.41 -20.49
CA ALA A 5 36.52 48.20 -19.79
C ALA A 5 38.05 48.07 -19.78
N ARG A 6 38.63 47.92 -18.60
CA ARG A 6 40.05 47.57 -18.42
C ARG A 6 40.21 46.06 -18.39
N TRP A 7 41.00 45.53 -19.29
CA TRP A 7 41.45 44.15 -19.31
C TRP A 7 42.73 44.02 -18.49
N SER A 8 42.75 43.04 -17.56
CA SER A 8 43.96 42.60 -16.85
C SER A 8 44.44 41.27 -17.44
N PRO A 9 45.76 41.05 -17.60
CA PRO A 9 46.27 39.82 -18.20
C PRO A 9 46.29 38.63 -17.21
N PRO A 10 46.29 37.38 -17.72
CA PRO A 10 46.31 36.20 -16.86
C PRO A 10 47.71 35.92 -16.30
N LEU A 11 47.76 35.63 -15.01
CA LEU A 11 48.92 35.19 -14.27
C LEU A 11 49.16 33.70 -14.55
N PHE A 12 50.28 33.37 -15.26
CA PHE A 12 50.70 31.99 -15.43
C PHE A 12 51.33 31.49 -14.12
N LEU A 13 50.64 30.51 -13.46
CA LEU A 13 51.21 29.76 -12.35
C LEU A 13 51.96 28.55 -12.91
N LEU A 14 53.27 28.51 -12.72
CA LEU A 14 54.10 27.34 -12.96
C LEU A 14 53.80 26.26 -11.92
N LEU A 15 53.24 25.12 -12.34
CA LEU A 15 53.12 23.94 -11.50
C LEU A 15 54.47 23.18 -11.49
N ALA A 16 55.10 23.16 -10.33
CA ALA A 16 56.23 22.26 -10.06
C ALA A 16 55.65 20.86 -9.73
N ALA A 17 55.96 19.86 -10.54
CA ALA A 17 55.64 18.48 -10.31
C ALA A 17 56.53 17.91 -9.20
N ALA A 18 55.99 17.70 -8.01
CA ALA A 18 56.60 16.89 -6.96
C ALA A 18 56.20 15.42 -7.17
N ALA A 19 57.18 14.57 -7.46
CA ALA A 19 56.96 13.11 -7.50
C ALA A 19 56.71 12.59 -6.09
N ALA A 20 55.47 12.26 -5.77
CA ALA A 20 55.12 11.57 -4.55
C ALA A 20 55.27 10.06 -4.78
N THR A 21 56.22 9.43 -4.08
CA THR A 21 56.33 7.98 -3.97
C THR A 21 55.14 7.48 -3.17
N SER A 22 54.22 6.75 -3.83
CA SER A 22 53.11 6.10 -3.19
C SER A 22 53.63 4.90 -2.42
N THR A 23 53.65 5.00 -1.10
CA THR A 23 53.70 3.85 -0.22
C THR A 23 52.33 3.17 -0.26
N VAL A 24 52.25 1.99 -0.85
CA VAL A 24 51.08 1.12 -0.77
C VAL A 24 50.95 0.64 0.68
N THR A 25 50.16 1.37 1.48
CA THR A 25 49.64 0.84 2.73
C THR A 25 48.63 -0.24 2.42
N ASN A 26 48.97 -1.46 2.79
CA ASN A 26 48.10 -2.61 2.78
C ASN A 26 46.86 -2.24 3.63
N MET A 27 45.77 -1.84 3.01
CA MET A 27 44.48 -1.72 3.67
C MET A 27 44.02 -3.16 3.95
N THR A 28 44.23 -3.58 5.19
CA THR A 28 43.51 -4.72 5.76
C THR A 28 42.02 -4.46 5.52
N ALA A 29 41.38 -5.38 4.80
CA ALA A 29 39.94 -5.37 4.59
C ALA A 29 39.26 -5.27 5.96
N GLU A 30 38.60 -4.14 6.21
CA GLU A 30 37.72 -4.00 7.37
C GLU A 30 36.66 -5.07 7.28
N HIS A 31 36.56 -5.84 8.34
CA HIS A 31 35.56 -6.89 8.52
C HIS A 31 34.17 -6.27 8.41
N PRO A 32 33.25 -6.79 7.62
CA PRO A 32 31.91 -6.25 7.49
C PRO A 32 31.04 -6.76 8.65
N SER A 33 31.27 -6.32 9.89
CA SER A 33 30.51 -6.86 11.04
C SER A 33 30.16 -5.87 12.15
N ASP A 34 30.33 -4.57 11.95
CA ASP A 34 29.97 -3.58 12.99
C ASP A 34 28.63 -2.85 12.71
N GLN A 35 27.84 -3.29 11.72
CA GLN A 35 26.48 -2.79 11.61
C GLN A 35 25.59 -3.51 12.63
N PRO A 36 24.88 -2.78 13.51
CA PRO A 36 23.93 -3.40 14.42
C PRO A 36 22.92 -4.22 13.61
N PRO A 37 22.49 -5.38 14.13
CA PRO A 37 21.53 -6.22 13.43
C PRO A 37 20.27 -5.41 13.09
N ALA A 38 19.69 -5.66 11.91
CA ALA A 38 18.44 -5.02 11.52
C ALA A 38 17.37 -5.28 12.61
N PRO A 39 16.54 -4.27 12.94
CA PRO A 39 15.46 -4.49 13.88
C PRO A 39 14.49 -5.56 13.37
N SER A 40 13.69 -6.15 14.25
CA SER A 40 12.58 -6.99 13.84
C SER A 40 11.34 -6.14 13.60
N PRO A 41 10.54 -6.40 12.55
CA PRO A 41 9.30 -5.67 12.34
C PRO A 41 8.31 -5.94 13.47
N THR A 42 7.59 -4.90 13.88
CA THR A 42 6.57 -5.01 14.94
C THR A 42 5.33 -5.74 14.39
N PRO A 43 4.89 -6.85 15.00
CA PRO A 43 3.62 -7.45 14.62
C PRO A 43 2.45 -6.50 14.86
N TRP A 44 1.45 -6.55 13.98
CA TRP A 44 0.20 -5.82 14.23
C TRP A 44 -0.54 -6.39 15.44
N PRO A 45 -1.32 -5.58 16.17
CA PRO A 45 -2.30 -6.09 17.12
C PRO A 45 -3.28 -7.03 16.42
N GLU A 46 -3.80 -8.03 17.15
CA GLU A 46 -4.80 -8.94 16.58
C GLU A 46 -6.09 -8.24 16.18
N ARG A 47 -6.38 -7.08 16.79
CA ARG A 47 -7.49 -6.18 16.45
C ARG A 47 -7.04 -4.75 16.52
N PHE A 48 -7.50 -3.97 15.58
CA PHE A 48 -7.30 -2.51 15.61
C PHE A 48 -8.29 -1.80 14.69
N HIS A 49 -8.46 -0.51 14.96
CA HIS A 49 -9.02 0.47 14.05
C HIS A 49 -7.92 1.45 13.65
N ALA A 50 -7.86 1.80 12.37
CA ALA A 50 -6.98 2.85 11.87
C ALA A 50 -7.76 3.78 10.94
N VAL A 51 -7.50 5.07 11.03
CA VAL A 51 -7.96 6.04 10.04
C VAL A 51 -6.81 6.32 9.08
N LEU A 52 -7.05 6.07 7.80
CA LEU A 52 -6.08 6.24 6.73
C LEU A 52 -6.48 7.42 5.85
N PHE A 53 -5.53 8.28 5.53
CA PHE A 53 -5.68 9.30 4.49
C PHE A 53 -4.94 8.86 3.24
N THR A 54 -5.62 8.93 2.09
CA THR A 54 -5.02 8.60 0.79
C THR A 54 -5.15 9.77 -0.15
N ASN A 55 -4.04 10.08 -0.84
CA ASN A 55 -3.98 11.10 -1.89
C ASN A 55 -3.49 10.47 -3.20
N LEU A 56 -4.37 10.40 -4.19
CA LEU A 56 -4.10 9.85 -5.52
C LEU A 56 -3.88 10.94 -6.58
N THR A 57 -3.75 12.21 -6.20
CA THR A 57 -3.66 13.34 -7.13
C THR A 57 -2.58 13.17 -8.21
N ASN A 58 -1.49 12.49 -7.87
CA ASN A 58 -0.38 12.27 -8.82
C ASN A 58 -0.56 11.03 -9.70
N TYR A 59 -1.61 10.23 -9.49
CA TYR A 59 -1.78 8.90 -10.09
C TYR A 59 -3.15 8.69 -10.74
N SER A 60 -4.12 9.55 -10.44
CA SER A 60 -5.44 9.50 -11.06
C SER A 60 -5.46 10.38 -12.31
N ASP A 61 -5.92 9.84 -13.42
CA ASP A 61 -6.47 10.69 -14.47
C ASP A 61 -7.87 11.19 -14.03
N ALA A 62 -8.39 12.19 -14.72
CA ALA A 62 -9.65 12.81 -14.33
C ALA A 62 -10.87 11.86 -14.42
N SER A 63 -10.69 10.63 -14.93
CA SER A 63 -11.74 9.61 -15.08
C SER A 63 -11.93 8.75 -13.82
N THR A 64 -11.01 8.78 -12.85
CA THR A 64 -10.98 7.86 -11.70
C THR A 64 -11.68 8.40 -10.44
N GLY A 65 -12.43 9.49 -10.54
CA GLY A 65 -13.15 10.11 -9.43
C GLY A 65 -12.28 10.97 -8.52
N PRO A 66 -12.80 11.44 -7.36
CA PRO A 66 -12.06 12.30 -6.45
C PRO A 66 -10.80 11.61 -5.90
N PRO A 67 -9.61 12.25 -6.00
CA PRO A 67 -8.35 11.62 -5.65
C PRO A 67 -8.10 11.52 -4.14
N LEU A 68 -8.86 12.26 -3.32
CA LEU A 68 -8.70 12.26 -1.88
C LEU A 68 -9.75 11.37 -1.21
N ARG A 69 -9.30 10.55 -0.28
CA ARG A 69 -10.20 9.68 0.49
C ARG A 69 -9.70 9.45 1.91
N ILE A 70 -10.64 9.19 2.79
CA ILE A 70 -10.41 8.70 4.14
C ILE A 70 -10.95 7.27 4.20
N THR A 71 -10.17 6.38 4.81
CA THR A 71 -10.58 5.00 5.04
C THR A 71 -10.54 4.71 6.53
N ASP A 72 -11.66 4.23 7.08
CA ASP A 72 -11.64 3.56 8.37
C ASP A 72 -11.35 2.09 8.12
N LEU A 73 -10.18 1.64 8.59
CA LEU A 73 -9.72 0.27 8.50
C LEU A 73 -9.99 -0.42 9.83
N TYR A 74 -10.83 -1.43 9.84
CA TYR A 74 -11.06 -2.34 10.96
C TYR A 74 -10.45 -3.69 10.65
N TYR A 75 -9.60 -4.16 11.54
CA TYR A 75 -8.90 -5.43 11.41
C TYR A 75 -9.24 -6.35 12.57
N ASP A 76 -9.67 -7.58 12.28
CA ASP A 76 -10.04 -8.59 13.26
C ASP A 76 -9.45 -9.96 12.87
N TRP A 77 -8.19 -10.16 13.24
CA TRP A 77 -7.47 -11.39 12.93
C TRP A 77 -8.06 -12.64 13.59
N PRO A 78 -8.51 -12.63 14.87
CA PRO A 78 -9.15 -13.79 15.46
C PRO A 78 -10.34 -14.32 14.65
N ARG A 79 -11.11 -13.42 14.02
CA ARG A 79 -12.23 -13.78 13.15
C ARG A 79 -11.89 -13.78 11.66
N ARG A 80 -10.60 -13.53 11.32
CA ARG A 80 -10.08 -13.61 9.95
C ARG A 80 -10.81 -12.71 8.96
N ARG A 81 -11.01 -11.45 9.34
CA ARG A 81 -11.75 -10.47 8.55
C ARG A 81 -11.13 -9.10 8.63
N ASN A 82 -11.33 -8.32 7.59
CA ASN A 82 -10.89 -6.94 7.43
C ASN A 82 -12.02 -6.12 6.81
N LEU A 83 -12.22 -4.89 7.24
CA LEU A 83 -13.19 -3.96 6.66
C LEU A 83 -12.50 -2.64 6.39
N ASN A 84 -12.53 -2.19 5.13
CA ASN A 84 -12.18 -0.85 4.72
C ASN A 84 -13.46 -0.08 4.40
N LEU A 85 -13.81 0.91 5.23
CA LEU A 85 -14.90 1.83 4.95
C LEU A 85 -14.31 3.08 4.28
N VAL A 86 -14.43 3.16 2.97
CA VAL A 86 -13.79 4.18 2.13
C VAL A 86 -14.75 5.33 1.87
N ARG A 87 -14.37 6.54 2.28
CA ARG A 87 -15.11 7.77 1.99
C ARG A 87 -14.32 8.63 1.02
N HIS A 88 -14.87 8.79 -0.17
CA HIS A 88 -14.33 9.71 -1.17
C HIS A 88 -14.68 11.16 -0.82
N GLN A 89 -13.80 12.08 -1.21
CA GLN A 89 -14.03 13.51 -0.99
C GLN A 89 -15.39 13.95 -1.57
N LEU A 90 -16.20 14.62 -0.75
CA LEU A 90 -17.54 15.13 -1.07
C LEU A 90 -18.59 14.05 -1.37
N SER A 91 -18.28 12.76 -1.29
CA SER A 91 -19.27 11.70 -1.38
C SER A 91 -19.98 11.49 -0.04
N SER A 92 -21.30 11.36 -0.06
CA SER A 92 -22.10 10.94 1.09
C SER A 92 -22.33 9.43 1.13
N ASP A 93 -21.94 8.71 0.09
CA ASP A 93 -22.12 7.27 -0.06
C ASP A 93 -20.75 6.57 0.08
N PRO A 94 -20.48 5.92 1.23
CA PRO A 94 -19.23 5.24 1.43
C PRO A 94 -19.20 3.89 0.69
N LEU A 95 -18.00 3.54 0.21
CA LEU A 95 -17.73 2.21 -0.29
C LEU A 95 -17.27 1.31 0.87
N TYR A 96 -17.91 0.17 1.04
CA TYR A 96 -17.52 -0.90 1.94
C TYR A 96 -16.69 -1.93 1.17
N ASP A 97 -15.55 -2.30 1.73
CA ASP A 97 -14.66 -3.35 1.24
C ASP A 97 -14.46 -4.32 2.39
N VAL A 98 -15.23 -5.43 2.37
CA VAL A 98 -15.25 -6.45 3.44
C VAL A 98 -14.50 -7.68 2.96
N GLU A 99 -13.36 -7.94 3.57
CA GLU A 99 -12.46 -9.03 3.20
C GLU A 99 -12.50 -10.17 4.20
N TRP A 100 -12.55 -11.40 3.70
CA TRP A 100 -12.52 -12.63 4.50
C TRP A 100 -11.28 -13.48 4.19
N ASN A 101 -10.81 -14.23 5.17
CA ASN A 101 -9.60 -15.05 5.04
C ASN A 101 -9.70 -16.16 3.97
N ASN A 102 -10.90 -16.52 3.55
CA ASN A 102 -11.11 -17.46 2.44
C ASN A 102 -10.92 -16.80 1.06
N GLY A 103 -10.47 -15.55 1.02
CA GLY A 103 -10.25 -14.75 -0.19
C GLY A 103 -11.51 -14.09 -0.75
N THR A 104 -12.69 -14.33 -0.17
CA THR A 104 -13.91 -13.64 -0.60
C THR A 104 -13.89 -12.21 -0.11
N THR A 105 -14.12 -11.27 -1.01
CA THR A 105 -14.21 -9.84 -0.74
C THR A 105 -15.49 -9.28 -1.33
N PHE A 106 -16.23 -8.52 -0.53
CA PHE A 106 -17.44 -7.83 -0.92
C PHE A 106 -17.15 -6.34 -1.04
N TYR A 107 -17.36 -5.78 -2.22
CA TYR A 107 -17.34 -4.34 -2.47
C TYR A 107 -18.75 -3.85 -2.68
N PHE A 108 -19.28 -3.00 -1.81
CA PHE A 108 -20.64 -2.51 -1.93
C PHE A 108 -20.80 -1.07 -1.42
N ASP A 109 -21.77 -0.38 -2.00
CA ASP A 109 -22.27 0.91 -1.58
C ASP A 109 -23.81 0.86 -1.48
N SER A 110 -24.50 2.01 -1.45
CA SER A 110 -25.98 2.04 -1.36
C SER A 110 -26.69 1.50 -2.61
N SER A 111 -25.99 1.32 -3.74
CA SER A 111 -26.58 1.03 -5.05
C SER A 111 -26.11 -0.26 -5.69
N ALA A 112 -24.92 -0.73 -5.39
CA ALA A 112 -24.28 -1.84 -6.09
C ALA A 112 -23.47 -2.73 -5.16
N CYS A 113 -23.28 -3.98 -5.58
CA CYS A 113 -22.39 -4.92 -4.94
C CYS A 113 -21.60 -5.71 -5.97
N ARG A 114 -20.31 -5.88 -5.70
CA ARG A 114 -19.42 -6.74 -6.46
C ARG A 114 -18.72 -7.71 -5.50
N VAL A 115 -18.72 -8.98 -5.84
CA VAL A 115 -18.03 -10.02 -5.06
C VAL A 115 -16.80 -10.49 -5.84
N GLU A 116 -15.66 -10.43 -5.20
CA GLU A 116 -14.40 -10.89 -5.76
C GLU A 116 -13.86 -12.07 -4.95
N ARG A 117 -13.04 -12.90 -5.60
CA ARG A 117 -12.34 -13.98 -4.93
C ARG A 117 -10.84 -13.88 -5.20
N PHE A 118 -10.07 -13.71 -4.14
CA PHE A 118 -8.62 -13.61 -4.21
C PHE A 118 -7.98 -14.91 -3.71
N PRO A 119 -6.80 -15.27 -4.24
CA PRO A 119 -6.07 -16.44 -3.77
C PRO A 119 -5.43 -16.26 -2.38
N VAL A 120 -5.44 -15.04 -1.85
CA VAL A 120 -5.00 -14.70 -0.49
C VAL A 120 -6.15 -14.07 0.28
N GLY A 121 -6.20 -14.35 1.58
CA GLY A 121 -7.12 -13.71 2.51
C GLY A 121 -6.43 -12.58 3.31
N VAL A 122 -6.99 -12.32 4.48
CA VAL A 122 -6.51 -11.27 5.39
C VAL A 122 -5.07 -11.54 5.84
N LEU A 123 -4.21 -10.53 5.78
CA LEU A 123 -2.81 -10.62 6.20
C LEU A 123 -2.71 -10.93 7.71
N PRO A 124 -1.84 -11.85 8.14
CA PRO A 124 -1.65 -12.13 9.56
C PRO A 124 -0.91 -10.97 10.27
N PRO A 125 -1.02 -10.85 11.60
CA PRO A 125 -0.29 -9.82 12.34
C PRO A 125 1.22 -9.79 12.06
N TRP A 126 1.81 -10.95 11.81
CA TRP A 126 3.24 -11.14 11.54
C TRP A 126 3.59 -11.15 10.04
N TRP A 127 2.79 -10.54 9.20
CA TRP A 127 2.94 -10.57 7.74
C TRP A 127 4.31 -10.11 7.23
N LEU A 128 4.99 -9.22 7.95
CA LEU A 128 6.36 -8.81 7.61
C LEU A 128 7.41 -9.83 8.06
N SER A 129 7.27 -10.42 9.27
CA SER A 129 8.24 -11.36 9.82
C SER A 129 8.09 -12.77 9.26
N GLY A 130 7.02 -13.08 8.54
CA GLY A 130 6.80 -14.38 7.90
C GLY A 130 7.68 -14.69 6.68
N GLY A 131 8.76 -13.94 6.47
CA GLY A 131 9.69 -14.09 5.34
C GLY A 131 9.43 -13.12 4.20
N GLY A 132 10.47 -12.86 3.39
CA GLY A 132 10.39 -12.00 2.20
C GLY A 132 10.22 -10.49 2.47
N ALA A 133 10.32 -10.02 3.71
CA ALA A 133 10.44 -8.61 4.01
C ALA A 133 11.92 -8.22 4.15
N GLU A 134 12.28 -7.08 3.59
CA GLU A 134 13.62 -6.50 3.63
C GLU A 134 13.61 -5.22 4.47
N TYR A 135 14.58 -5.08 5.37
CA TYR A 135 14.77 -3.84 6.09
C TYR A 135 15.50 -2.81 5.23
N LEU A 136 14.86 -1.67 4.97
CA LEU A 136 15.36 -0.62 4.10
C LEU A 136 15.98 0.57 4.85
N GLY A 137 16.20 0.41 6.16
CA GLY A 137 16.79 1.44 6.99
C GLY A 137 15.77 2.38 7.65
N ARG A 138 16.27 3.53 8.13
CA ARG A 138 15.44 4.56 8.78
C ARG A 138 15.13 5.70 7.82
N ARG A 139 13.91 6.23 7.91
CA ARG A 139 13.47 7.40 7.12
C ARG A 139 12.49 8.25 7.92
N ILE A 140 12.43 9.53 7.60
CA ILE A 140 11.40 10.42 8.12
C ILE A 140 10.17 10.36 7.20
N ALA A 141 9.02 10.00 7.74
CA ALA A 141 7.74 9.99 7.05
C ALA A 141 6.74 10.88 7.81
N GLY A 142 6.25 11.95 7.18
CA GLY A 142 5.35 12.91 7.85
C GLY A 142 5.91 13.55 9.11
N GLY A 143 7.25 13.71 9.21
CA GLY A 143 7.93 14.21 10.41
C GLY A 143 8.21 13.17 11.49
N ILE A 144 7.79 11.92 11.28
CA ILE A 144 7.99 10.80 12.21
C ILE A 144 9.18 9.96 11.76
N ASP A 145 10.07 9.61 12.69
CA ASP A 145 11.21 8.74 12.44
C ASP A 145 10.75 7.28 12.39
N CYS A 146 10.97 6.62 11.27
CA CYS A 146 10.41 5.30 10.97
C CYS A 146 11.48 4.29 10.60
N HIS A 147 11.28 3.05 11.01
CA HIS A 147 11.82 1.89 10.33
C HIS A 147 11.03 1.65 9.05
N VAL A 148 11.71 1.30 7.97
CA VAL A 148 11.09 1.04 6.66
C VAL A 148 11.34 -0.39 6.24
N TRP A 149 10.28 -1.06 5.84
CA TRP A 149 10.28 -2.43 5.38
C TRP A 149 9.77 -2.50 3.94
N GLY A 150 10.51 -3.18 3.07
CA GLY A 150 10.06 -3.55 1.73
C GLY A 150 9.48 -4.96 1.72
N LYS A 151 8.39 -5.21 1.01
CA LYS A 151 7.85 -6.56 0.80
C LYS A 151 7.30 -6.73 -0.61
N ALA A 152 7.51 -7.94 -1.17
CA ALA A 152 7.03 -8.32 -2.50
C ALA A 152 7.48 -7.38 -3.64
N GLY A 153 8.48 -6.52 -3.41
CA GLY A 153 9.03 -5.57 -4.38
C GLY A 153 8.16 -4.34 -4.65
N PHE A 154 6.97 -4.22 -4.06
CA PHE A 154 6.05 -3.12 -4.33
C PHE A 154 5.38 -2.50 -3.10
N ILE A 155 5.49 -3.12 -1.92
CA ILE A 155 4.97 -2.57 -0.67
C ILE A 155 6.12 -1.96 0.12
N PHE A 156 5.97 -0.71 0.54
CA PHE A 156 6.83 -0.10 1.54
C PHE A 156 5.98 0.23 2.77
N TYR A 157 6.37 -0.34 3.89
CA TYR A 157 5.71 -0.17 5.17
C TYR A 157 6.59 0.63 6.12
N TYR A 158 6.01 1.64 6.74
CA TYR A 158 6.69 2.54 7.67
C TYR A 158 6.10 2.37 9.06
N GLU A 159 6.92 2.01 10.03
CA GLU A 159 6.54 1.97 11.44
C GLU A 159 7.37 2.97 12.26
N GLU A 160 6.75 3.66 13.21
CA GLU A 160 7.44 4.57 14.11
C GLU A 160 8.54 3.81 14.85
N ALA A 161 9.78 4.26 14.75
CA ALA A 161 10.95 3.57 15.29
C ALA A 161 10.92 3.40 16.82
N ARG A 162 10.17 4.25 17.51
CA ARG A 162 10.07 4.23 18.97
C ARG A 162 8.96 3.30 19.49
N THR A 163 7.85 3.18 18.77
CA THR A 163 6.64 2.49 19.26
C THR A 163 6.23 1.30 18.42
N GLY A 164 6.76 1.15 17.19
CA GLY A 164 6.34 0.14 16.23
C GLY A 164 4.95 0.41 15.61
N ARG A 165 4.33 1.56 15.87
CA ARG A 165 3.02 1.90 15.30
C ARG A 165 3.14 2.14 13.80
N PRO A 166 2.15 1.69 12.99
CA PRO A 166 2.11 2.00 11.58
C PRO A 166 2.01 3.51 11.36
N VAL A 167 2.75 4.03 10.37
CA VAL A 167 2.78 5.45 10.00
C VAL A 167 2.31 5.64 8.57
N ARG A 168 2.75 4.75 7.65
CA ARG A 168 2.40 4.87 6.24
C ARG A 168 2.58 3.53 5.51
N TRP A 169 1.74 3.29 4.51
CA TRP A 169 1.90 2.26 3.49
C TRP A 169 2.05 2.90 2.11
N ASP A 170 3.02 2.46 1.34
CA ASP A 170 3.18 2.85 -0.07
C ASP A 170 3.07 1.60 -0.95
N PHE A 171 2.32 1.72 -2.05
CA PHE A 171 2.15 0.68 -3.06
C PHE A 171 2.64 1.23 -4.40
N VAL A 172 3.92 1.01 -4.71
CA VAL A 172 4.65 1.84 -5.70
C VAL A 172 4.53 1.40 -7.15
N ASP A 173 4.20 0.15 -7.44
CA ASP A 173 4.30 -0.38 -8.80
C ASP A 173 2.98 -0.53 -9.54
N VAL A 174 1.85 -0.50 -8.84
CA VAL A 174 0.53 -0.73 -9.43
C VAL A 174 -0.30 0.54 -9.47
N THR A 175 -0.29 1.32 -8.39
CA THR A 175 -1.20 2.44 -8.20
C THR A 175 -0.52 3.69 -7.68
N GLY A 176 0.73 3.58 -7.21
CA GLY A 176 1.41 4.69 -6.54
C GLY A 176 0.69 5.18 -5.28
N ILE A 177 -0.22 4.38 -4.73
CA ILE A 177 -1.02 4.74 -3.56
C ILE A 177 -0.11 4.96 -2.37
N GLN A 178 -0.28 6.09 -1.69
CA GLN A 178 0.27 6.35 -0.36
C GLN A 178 -0.88 6.47 0.63
N GLN A 179 -0.85 5.63 1.65
CA GLN A 179 -1.83 5.66 2.74
C GLN A 179 -1.15 6.13 4.03
N PHE A 180 -1.52 7.29 4.50
CA PHE A 180 -1.01 7.88 5.74
C PHE A 180 -1.91 7.49 6.90
N VAL A 181 -1.33 6.91 7.96
CA VAL A 181 -2.06 6.55 9.17
C VAL A 181 -2.28 7.81 10.02
N MET A 182 -3.52 8.25 10.13
CA MET A 182 -3.93 9.43 10.88
C MET A 182 -4.23 9.12 12.34
N SER A 183 -4.80 7.92 12.60
CA SER A 183 -4.97 7.36 13.95
C SER A 183 -4.80 5.85 13.92
N PHE A 184 -4.42 5.28 15.06
CA PHE A 184 -4.24 3.84 15.22
C PHE A 184 -4.62 3.44 16.64
N GLU A 185 -5.67 2.63 16.78
CA GLU A 185 -6.30 2.26 18.03
C GLU A 185 -6.35 0.73 18.17
N PRO A 186 -5.40 0.12 18.90
CA PRO A 186 -5.41 -1.31 19.16
C PRO A 186 -6.61 -1.75 19.98
N GLY A 187 -7.10 -2.97 19.71
CA GLY A 187 -8.13 -3.63 20.52
C GLY A 187 -9.57 -3.21 20.20
N VAL A 188 -9.79 -2.34 19.21
CA VAL A 188 -11.14 -1.95 18.79
C VAL A 188 -11.84 -3.11 18.10
N GLU A 189 -13.09 -3.36 18.48
CA GLU A 189 -13.96 -4.35 17.87
C GLU A 189 -15.23 -3.70 17.33
N LEU A 190 -15.70 -4.20 16.18
CA LEU A 190 -17.03 -3.89 15.66
C LEU A 190 -17.99 -5.03 15.96
N GLU A 191 -19.27 -4.71 16.12
CA GLU A 191 -20.34 -5.71 16.23
C GLU A 191 -20.42 -6.55 14.95
N ASP A 192 -20.79 -7.83 15.09
CA ASP A 192 -20.80 -8.77 13.96
C ASP A 192 -21.72 -8.35 12.82
N ALA A 193 -22.79 -7.62 13.09
CA ALA A 193 -23.68 -7.08 12.08
C ALA A 193 -23.00 -6.09 11.11
N GLN A 194 -21.94 -5.38 11.56
CA GLN A 194 -21.23 -4.39 10.74
C GLN A 194 -20.30 -5.01 9.70
N TRP A 195 -20.07 -6.32 9.79
CA TRP A 195 -19.26 -7.09 8.86
C TRP A 195 -20.09 -7.77 7.75
N GLN A 196 -21.40 -7.62 7.79
CA GLN A 196 -22.28 -8.32 6.87
C GLN A 196 -22.50 -7.54 5.58
N ALA A 197 -22.24 -8.17 4.45
CA ALA A 197 -22.66 -7.64 3.18
C ALA A 197 -24.21 -7.65 3.10
N PRO A 198 -24.83 -6.64 2.46
CA PRO A 198 -26.28 -6.57 2.32
C PRO A 198 -26.84 -7.69 1.44
N ALA A 199 -28.14 -7.96 1.57
CA ALA A 199 -28.79 -9.07 0.89
C ALA A 199 -28.62 -9.04 -0.65
N TYR A 200 -28.58 -7.85 -1.25
CA TYR A 200 -28.39 -7.73 -2.69
C TYR A 200 -26.98 -8.13 -3.19
N CYS A 201 -26.02 -8.39 -2.29
CA CYS A 201 -24.74 -9.01 -2.65
C CYS A 201 -24.83 -10.51 -2.91
N PHE A 202 -25.96 -11.12 -2.55
CA PHE A 202 -26.21 -12.55 -2.71
C PHE A 202 -27.32 -12.70 -3.75
N PRO A 203 -27.00 -13.17 -4.98
CA PRO A 203 -28.06 -13.48 -5.93
C PRO A 203 -29.00 -14.50 -5.29
N ASP A 204 -30.31 -14.28 -5.49
CA ASP A 204 -31.28 -15.32 -5.17
C ASP A 204 -30.91 -16.54 -6.01
N ASP A 205 -30.56 -17.65 -5.34
CA ASP A 205 -30.49 -18.98 -5.95
C ASP A 205 -31.93 -19.39 -6.29
N GLY A 206 -32.59 -18.60 -7.17
CA GLY A 206 -33.88 -18.93 -7.73
C GLY A 206 -33.76 -20.27 -8.43
N ASN A 207 -34.53 -21.25 -8.02
CA ASN A 207 -34.72 -22.54 -8.62
C ASN A 207 -34.39 -22.53 -10.11
N GLU A 208 -33.29 -23.16 -10.51
CA GLU A 208 -33.13 -23.64 -11.87
C GLU A 208 -34.12 -24.81 -12.05
N ASP A 209 -35.40 -24.50 -12.20
CA ASP A 209 -36.33 -25.42 -12.83
C ASP A 209 -35.90 -25.56 -14.27
N GLU A 210 -35.38 -26.72 -14.62
CA GLU A 210 -35.09 -27.16 -15.96
C GLU A 210 -36.31 -26.93 -16.85
N GLU A 211 -36.16 -26.09 -17.89
CA GLU A 211 -36.66 -26.46 -19.22
C GLU A 211 -36.01 -25.60 -20.30
N GLY A 212 -35.40 -26.33 -21.24
CA GLY A 212 -34.56 -25.84 -22.28
C GLY A 212 -35.24 -24.94 -23.32
N ASN A 213 -34.47 -24.26 -23.98
CA ASN A 213 -34.29 -24.15 -25.42
C ASN A 213 -33.64 -22.80 -25.78
N GLY A 214 -32.61 -22.89 -26.57
CA GLY A 214 -31.75 -21.81 -26.93
C GLY A 214 -32.39 -20.61 -27.59
N ASN A 215 -31.79 -19.49 -27.41
CA ASN A 215 -31.33 -18.64 -28.53
C ASN A 215 -30.37 -17.56 -28.05
N ASP A 216 -29.24 -17.48 -28.71
CA ASP A 216 -28.24 -16.45 -28.56
C ASP A 216 -28.79 -15.05 -28.78
N ASN A 217 -28.50 -14.14 -27.84
CA ASN A 217 -28.08 -12.78 -28.15
C ASN A 217 -27.82 -12.03 -26.83
N ALA A 218 -26.54 -12.00 -26.44
CA ALA A 218 -26.06 -11.16 -25.39
C ALA A 218 -26.14 -9.69 -25.79
N ALA A 219 -26.93 -8.94 -25.07
CA ALA A 219 -26.80 -7.49 -25.05
C ALA A 219 -26.01 -7.10 -23.78
N SER A 220 -24.74 -6.77 -23.98
CA SER A 220 -23.91 -6.14 -22.99
C SER A 220 -24.49 -4.76 -22.66
N SER A 221 -24.95 -4.54 -21.45
CA SER A 221 -25.16 -3.20 -20.92
C SER A 221 -23.96 -2.83 -20.03
N SER A 222 -23.16 -1.94 -20.56
CA SER A 222 -22.06 -1.23 -19.96
C SER A 222 -22.50 -0.50 -18.68
N GLY A 223 -22.06 -0.99 -17.53
CA GLY A 223 -22.02 -0.27 -16.27
C GLY A 223 -20.56 -0.01 -15.91
N GLU A 224 -19.88 0.77 -16.74
CA GLU A 224 -18.55 1.30 -16.47
C GLU A 224 -18.73 2.68 -15.85
N GLU A 225 -18.50 2.85 -14.53
CA GLU A 225 -17.98 4.13 -14.01
C GLU A 225 -17.61 4.16 -12.52
N ALA A 226 -17.63 3.03 -11.77
CA ALA A 226 -17.14 3.01 -10.40
C ALA A 226 -15.86 2.14 -10.20
N GLY A 227 -15.21 1.72 -11.30
CA GLY A 227 -14.29 0.57 -11.32
C GLY A 227 -12.85 0.80 -10.93
N ASP A 228 -12.29 1.98 -11.13
CA ASP A 228 -10.83 2.10 -11.24
C ASP A 228 -10.07 2.11 -9.90
N GLY A 229 -10.62 2.71 -8.87
CA GLY A 229 -10.01 2.66 -7.53
C GLY A 229 -10.08 1.28 -6.87
N LEU A 230 -11.11 0.50 -7.22
CA LEU A 230 -11.32 -0.88 -6.78
C LEU A 230 -10.42 -1.86 -7.54
N GLU A 231 -10.19 -1.65 -8.84
CA GLU A 231 -9.25 -2.47 -9.61
C GLU A 231 -7.82 -2.37 -9.09
N ALA A 232 -7.43 -1.22 -8.53
CA ALA A 232 -6.12 -1.02 -7.97
C ALA A 232 -5.89 -1.89 -6.72
N GLY A 233 -6.86 -1.97 -5.80
CA GLY A 233 -6.82 -2.88 -4.65
C GLY A 233 -6.81 -4.35 -5.08
N SER A 234 -7.65 -4.70 -6.07
CA SER A 234 -7.73 -6.05 -6.63
C SER A 234 -6.43 -6.49 -7.31
N ARG A 235 -5.76 -5.59 -8.04
CA ARG A 235 -4.45 -5.86 -8.66
C ARG A 235 -3.37 -6.05 -7.61
N LEU A 236 -3.44 -5.29 -6.52
CA LEU A 236 -2.51 -5.37 -5.39
C LEU A 236 -2.59 -6.74 -4.71
N LEU A 237 -3.79 -7.20 -4.39
CA LEU A 237 -4.01 -8.51 -3.78
C LEU A 237 -3.59 -9.67 -4.70
N ARG A 238 -3.81 -9.57 -6.02
CA ARG A 238 -3.30 -10.55 -6.99
C ARG A 238 -1.77 -10.64 -7.00
N LYS A 239 -1.06 -9.52 -6.82
CA LYS A 239 0.41 -9.51 -6.73
C LYS A 239 0.91 -10.08 -5.40
N LEU A 240 0.25 -9.77 -4.29
CA LEU A 240 0.54 -10.38 -2.99
C LEU A 240 0.42 -11.92 -3.06
N ALA A 241 -0.61 -12.41 -3.74
CA ALA A 241 -0.82 -13.83 -3.97
C ALA A 241 0.29 -14.48 -4.80
N GLY A 242 0.70 -13.85 -5.88
CA GLY A 242 1.80 -14.33 -6.74
C GLY A 242 3.13 -14.39 -5.98
N ALA A 243 3.42 -13.41 -5.15
CA ALA A 243 4.64 -13.38 -4.36
C ALA A 243 4.66 -14.39 -3.20
N ALA A 244 3.50 -14.75 -2.65
CA ALA A 244 3.40 -15.78 -1.61
C ALA A 244 3.52 -17.21 -2.17
N ALA A 245 3.22 -17.42 -3.45
CA ALA A 245 3.31 -18.73 -4.11
C ALA A 245 4.73 -19.08 -4.59
N THR A 246 5.67 -18.14 -4.57
CA THR A 246 7.06 -18.29 -5.02
C THR A 246 8.08 -18.34 -3.88
N SER A 247 7.63 -18.35 -2.64
CA SER A 247 8.42 -18.54 -1.40
C SER A 247 8.10 -19.89 -0.81
#